data_dae7dc1332b9cde66cf3fe46730f1821
#
_entry.id   dae7dc1332b9cde66cf3fe46730f1821
#
_cell.length_a   1.000
_cell.length_b   1.000
_cell.length_c   1.000
_cell.angle_alpha   90.00
_cell.angle_beta   90.00
_cell.angle_gamma   90.00
#
_symmetry.space_group_name_H-M   'P 1'
#
loop_
_entity.id
_entity.type
_entity.pdbx_description
1 polymer ?
#
loop_
_entity_poly.entity_id
_entity_poly.type
_entity_poly.pdbx_seq_one_letter_code
_entity_poly.pdbx_strand_id
1 'polypeptide(L)'
;MPIEKKSPKANFAQPSSSPSPSSSSSGKVPIVSSLHLASGRSKELSEFEFGMIIASNAFNRWMIRCISAAGMKDMTATDVLVLHHINHRAREKKLADIAFILNIEDTHVVNYSLKKLQSLGLVTTERRGKEVLYSTNEAGQDLCQRYHEIREQLLVSSLTGDNTESYELEELARFLRVLSGLYEQAARSATSM
;
A
#
# COMPACT_ATOMS: atom_id res chain seq x y z
N MET A 1 26.39 -84.22 24.88
CA MET A 1 27.69 -84.25 25.54
C MET A 1 28.64 -83.39 24.76
N PRO A 2 29.55 -82.78 25.43
CA PRO A 2 29.65 -81.34 25.85
C PRO A 2 30.75 -80.64 25.06
N ILE A 3 30.93 -79.40 25.16
CA ILE A 3 31.89 -78.74 26.05
C ILE A 3 31.75 -77.23 25.92
N GLU A 4 31.54 -76.67 27.04
CA GLU A 4 31.66 -75.27 27.42
C GLU A 4 33.07 -74.70 27.18
N LYS A 5 33.20 -73.48 26.71
CA LYS A 5 34.36 -72.63 27.11
C LYS A 5 33.99 -71.17 27.20
N LYS A 6 34.19 -70.66 28.41
CA LYS A 6 34.07 -69.27 28.89
C LYS A 6 35.01 -68.27 28.21
N SER A 7 34.50 -67.08 27.97
CA SER A 7 35.04 -65.73 28.26
C SER A 7 36.46 -65.34 27.94
N PRO A 8 36.77 -64.12 27.60
CA PRO A 8 36.57 -63.02 28.58
C PRO A 8 36.03 -61.66 27.97
N LYS A 9 35.57 -60.87 28.91
CA LYS A 9 35.14 -59.46 28.74
C LYS A 9 36.31 -58.59 28.37
N ALA A 10 36.16 -57.76 27.35
CA ALA A 10 37.00 -56.59 27.16
C ALA A 10 36.08 -55.35 27.18
N ASN A 11 36.28 -54.54 28.22
CA ASN A 11 35.76 -53.22 28.39
C ASN A 11 36.41 -52.32 27.35
N PHE A 12 35.62 -51.77 26.42
CA PHE A 12 36.05 -50.61 25.64
C PHE A 12 35.15 -49.42 25.92
N ALA A 13 35.78 -48.40 26.39
CA ALA A 13 35.21 -47.09 26.71
C ALA A 13 34.47 -46.52 25.49
N GLN A 14 33.33 -45.93 25.76
CA GLN A 14 32.60 -45.12 24.79
C GLN A 14 33.37 -43.81 24.53
N PRO A 15 33.52 -43.37 23.27
CA PRO A 15 33.95 -42.03 22.99
C PRO A 15 32.78 -41.07 23.18
N SER A 16 33.05 -40.04 23.93
CA SER A 16 32.20 -38.86 24.20
C SER A 16 31.54 -38.33 22.91
N SER A 17 30.24 -38.24 22.93
CA SER A 17 29.44 -37.53 21.94
C SER A 17 29.82 -36.03 21.98
N SER A 18 30.46 -35.55 20.92
CA SER A 18 30.57 -34.14 20.62
C SER A 18 29.19 -33.55 20.31
N PRO A 19 28.86 -32.38 20.83
CA PRO A 19 27.59 -31.73 20.48
C PRO A 19 27.64 -31.29 19.01
N SER A 20 26.63 -31.68 18.26
CA SER A 20 26.38 -31.20 16.91
C SER A 20 26.23 -29.65 16.94
N PRO A 21 26.76 -28.91 15.96
CA PRO A 21 26.52 -27.48 15.92
C PRO A 21 25.05 -27.25 15.64
N SER A 22 24.37 -26.58 16.57
CA SER A 22 23.04 -26.03 16.40
C SER A 22 23.00 -25.23 15.11
N SER A 23 22.11 -25.59 14.20
CA SER A 23 21.78 -24.82 13.02
C SER A 23 21.36 -23.41 13.47
N SER A 24 22.26 -22.45 13.32
CA SER A 24 21.95 -21.06 13.44
C SER A 24 20.95 -20.74 12.31
N SER A 25 19.69 -20.59 12.66
CA SER A 25 18.72 -19.94 11.80
C SER A 25 19.29 -18.56 11.48
N SER A 26 19.70 -18.35 10.24
CA SER A 26 20.05 -17.06 9.69
C SER A 26 18.83 -16.15 9.80
N GLY A 27 18.66 -15.50 10.94
CA GLY A 27 17.66 -14.50 11.13
C GLY A 27 17.92 -13.39 10.12
N LYS A 28 17.06 -13.26 9.10
CA LYS A 28 17.09 -12.10 8.21
C LYS A 28 17.03 -10.85 9.08
N VAL A 29 18.07 -10.03 9.02
CA VAL A 29 18.07 -8.73 9.68
C VAL A 29 16.96 -7.90 9.05
N PRO A 30 15.96 -7.44 9.82
CA PRO A 30 14.87 -6.64 9.25
C PRO A 30 15.41 -5.32 8.74
N ILE A 31 15.00 -4.96 7.53
CA ILE A 31 15.31 -3.66 6.93
C ILE A 31 14.28 -2.66 7.47
N VAL A 32 14.46 -2.20 8.71
CA VAL A 32 13.59 -1.20 9.33
C VAL A 32 14.39 0.04 9.63
N SER A 33 13.94 1.20 9.17
CA SER A 33 14.59 2.49 9.41
C SER A 33 14.51 2.94 10.88
N SER A 34 13.65 2.32 11.68
CA SER A 34 13.35 2.70 13.07
C SER A 34 13.41 1.49 14.00
N LEU A 35 14.64 1.03 14.27
CA LEU A 35 14.90 -0.16 15.10
C LEU A 35 14.28 -0.05 16.51
N HIS A 36 14.14 1.18 17.05
CA HIS A 36 13.53 1.43 18.36
C HIS A 36 12.03 1.14 18.38
N LEU A 37 11.35 1.24 17.24
CA LEU A 37 9.93 0.87 17.11
C LEU A 37 9.74 -0.63 16.91
N ALA A 38 10.79 -1.35 16.52
CA ALA A 38 10.77 -2.79 16.32
C ALA A 38 11.01 -3.60 17.60
N SER A 39 11.16 -2.94 18.75
CA SER A 39 11.30 -3.60 20.05
C SER A 39 9.91 -3.86 20.66
N GLY A 40 9.59 -5.12 20.95
CA GLY A 40 8.32 -5.50 21.61
C GLY A 40 7.41 -6.39 20.75
N ARG A 41 6.09 -6.23 20.91
CA ARG A 41 5.06 -7.12 20.35
C ARG A 41 4.74 -6.89 18.86
N SER A 42 5.41 -5.97 18.18
CA SER A 42 4.97 -5.49 16.86
C SER A 42 6.10 -5.25 15.88
N LYS A 43 7.12 -6.11 15.90
CA LYS A 43 8.19 -6.07 14.89
C LYS A 43 7.61 -6.18 13.46
N GLU A 44 6.66 -7.09 13.28
CA GLU A 44 5.97 -7.32 12.02
C GLU A 44 5.16 -6.08 11.58
N LEU A 45 4.55 -5.37 12.51
CA LEU A 45 3.84 -4.12 12.22
C LEU A 45 4.82 -3.04 11.74
N SER A 46 5.97 -2.90 12.38
CA SER A 46 6.98 -1.92 11.97
C SER A 46 7.55 -2.22 10.58
N GLU A 47 7.77 -3.50 10.25
CA GLU A 47 8.18 -3.92 8.90
C GLU A 47 7.09 -3.61 7.86
N PHE A 48 5.84 -3.85 8.21
CA PHE A 48 4.69 -3.53 7.37
C PHE A 48 4.56 -2.01 7.15
N GLU A 49 4.65 -1.19 8.20
CA GLU A 49 4.60 0.27 8.12
C GLU A 49 5.71 0.84 7.24
N PHE A 50 6.92 0.30 7.37
CA PHE A 50 8.03 0.68 6.47
C PHE A 50 7.74 0.29 5.01
N GLY A 51 7.20 -0.91 4.79
CA GLY A 51 6.74 -1.35 3.47
C GLY A 51 5.68 -0.41 2.89
N MET A 52 4.70 0.02 3.69
CA MET A 52 3.68 1.00 3.28
C MET A 52 4.29 2.35 2.87
N ILE A 53 5.27 2.86 3.63
CA ILE A 53 5.95 4.13 3.30
C ILE A 53 6.62 4.03 1.93
N ILE A 54 7.38 2.94 1.69
CA ILE A 54 8.06 2.73 0.41
C ILE A 54 7.04 2.57 -0.73
N ALA A 55 6.01 1.76 -0.53
CA ALA A 55 4.98 1.51 -1.53
C ALA A 55 4.19 2.79 -1.85
N SER A 56 3.80 3.58 -0.85
CA SER A 56 3.11 4.85 -1.01
C SER A 56 3.93 5.85 -1.83
N ASN A 57 5.22 5.99 -1.50
CA ASN A 57 6.12 6.87 -2.23
C ASN A 57 6.33 6.41 -3.69
N ALA A 58 6.42 5.11 -3.93
CA ALA A 58 6.52 4.56 -5.28
C ALA A 58 5.22 4.77 -6.07
N PHE A 59 4.07 4.54 -5.45
CA PHE A 59 2.76 4.75 -6.04
C PHE A 59 2.51 6.22 -6.40
N ASN A 60 2.87 7.16 -5.52
CA ASN A 60 2.77 8.59 -5.79
C ASN A 60 3.64 8.99 -7.00
N ARG A 61 4.88 8.51 -7.08
CA ARG A 61 5.75 8.75 -8.25
C ARG A 61 5.16 8.14 -9.52
N TRP A 62 4.59 6.94 -9.43
CA TRP A 62 3.92 6.29 -10.54
C TRP A 62 2.76 7.14 -11.07
N MET A 63 1.84 7.57 -10.20
CA MET A 63 0.71 8.39 -10.60
C MET A 63 1.12 9.65 -11.35
N ILE A 64 2.13 10.37 -10.84
CA ILE A 64 2.64 11.60 -11.46
C ILE A 64 3.25 11.31 -12.84
N ARG A 65 4.01 10.24 -12.97
CA ARG A 65 4.62 9.87 -14.26
C ARG A 65 3.59 9.38 -15.27
N CYS A 66 2.61 8.60 -14.81
CA CYS A 66 1.54 8.09 -15.65
C CYS A 66 0.67 9.23 -16.21
N ILE A 67 0.26 10.19 -15.36
CA ILE A 67 -0.53 11.35 -15.83
C ILE A 67 0.30 12.26 -16.75
N SER A 68 1.60 12.39 -16.51
CA SER A 68 2.50 13.13 -17.39
C SER A 68 2.62 12.46 -18.76
N ALA A 69 2.73 11.14 -18.81
CA ALA A 69 2.73 10.36 -20.05
C ALA A 69 1.36 10.43 -20.78
N ALA A 70 0.26 10.54 -20.01
CA ALA A 70 -1.07 10.78 -20.57
C ALA A 70 -1.26 12.19 -21.16
N GLY A 71 -0.26 13.06 -21.05
CA GLY A 71 -0.24 14.38 -21.67
C GLY A 71 -0.46 15.57 -20.73
N MET A 72 -0.57 15.35 -19.42
CA MET A 72 -0.75 16.44 -18.45
C MET A 72 0.42 16.51 -17.47
N LYS A 73 1.24 17.55 -17.60
CA LYS A 73 2.38 17.83 -16.73
C LYS A 73 1.97 18.65 -15.49
N ASP A 74 2.88 18.72 -14.53
CA ASP A 74 2.76 19.56 -13.32
C ASP A 74 1.60 19.23 -12.38
N MET A 75 1.08 18.01 -12.45
CA MET A 75 0.10 17.49 -11.49
C MET A 75 0.80 16.85 -10.29
N THR A 76 0.26 17.06 -9.11
CA THR A 76 0.61 16.33 -7.89
C THR A 76 -0.14 14.99 -7.83
N ALA A 77 0.29 14.08 -6.98
CA ALA A 77 -0.44 12.83 -6.73
C ALA A 77 -1.88 13.11 -6.25
N THR A 78 -2.07 14.13 -5.41
CA THR A 78 -3.40 14.53 -4.94
C THR A 78 -4.29 15.04 -6.08
N ASP A 79 -3.75 15.83 -7.02
CA ASP A 79 -4.52 16.27 -8.19
C ASP A 79 -5.01 15.09 -9.02
N VAL A 80 -4.15 14.08 -9.20
CA VAL A 80 -4.52 12.85 -9.93
C VAL A 80 -5.61 12.09 -9.19
N LEU A 81 -5.49 11.91 -7.88
CA LEU A 81 -6.50 11.22 -7.07
C LEU A 81 -7.85 11.94 -7.10
N VAL A 82 -7.85 13.27 -6.95
CA VAL A 82 -9.06 14.10 -7.02
C VAL A 82 -9.71 13.99 -8.40
N LEU A 83 -8.93 14.09 -9.48
CA LEU A 83 -9.44 13.97 -10.85
C LEU A 83 -10.12 12.61 -11.08
N HIS A 84 -9.43 11.51 -10.75
CA HIS A 84 -9.98 10.16 -10.91
C HIS A 84 -11.22 9.93 -10.05
N HIS A 85 -11.25 10.48 -8.83
CA HIS A 85 -12.41 10.37 -7.97
C HIS A 85 -13.63 11.11 -8.54
N ILE A 86 -13.43 12.32 -9.09
CA ILE A 86 -14.51 13.09 -9.74
C ILE A 86 -15.01 12.35 -10.98
N ASN A 87 -14.11 11.77 -11.78
CA ASN A 87 -14.45 11.01 -12.98
C ASN A 87 -15.21 9.71 -12.69
N HIS A 88 -15.09 9.18 -11.46
CA HIS A 88 -15.69 7.89 -11.11
C HIS A 88 -17.22 7.94 -11.17
N ARG A 89 -17.81 7.06 -11.97
CA ARG A 89 -19.27 6.88 -12.20
C ARG A 89 -19.98 8.10 -12.79
N ALA A 90 -19.28 9.02 -13.43
CA ALA A 90 -19.83 10.21 -14.08
C ALA A 90 -20.91 10.93 -13.22
N ARG A 91 -20.69 11.00 -11.90
CA ARG A 91 -21.59 11.68 -10.96
C ARG A 91 -20.88 12.90 -10.39
N GLU A 92 -21.65 13.96 -10.28
CA GLU A 92 -21.19 15.16 -9.57
C GLU A 92 -20.79 14.85 -8.12
N LYS A 93 -19.73 15.51 -7.65
CA LYS A 93 -19.16 15.32 -6.31
C LYS A 93 -19.10 16.63 -5.56
N LYS A 94 -19.34 16.59 -4.26
CA LYS A 94 -19.08 17.71 -3.36
C LYS A 94 -17.64 17.63 -2.85
N LEU A 95 -17.03 18.76 -2.52
CA LEU A 95 -15.69 18.82 -1.94
C LEU A 95 -15.59 17.92 -0.69
N ALA A 96 -16.59 17.98 0.20
CA ALA A 96 -16.59 17.17 1.43
C ALA A 96 -16.61 15.66 1.14
N ASP A 97 -17.38 15.22 0.12
CA ASP A 97 -17.44 13.81 -0.26
C ASP A 97 -16.10 13.34 -0.84
N ILE A 98 -15.44 14.19 -1.64
CA ILE A 98 -14.11 13.91 -2.20
C ILE A 98 -13.09 13.74 -1.08
N ALA A 99 -13.04 14.69 -0.15
CA ALA A 99 -12.14 14.68 1.00
C ALA A 99 -12.36 13.42 1.86
N PHE A 100 -13.62 13.12 2.17
CA PHE A 100 -13.99 11.94 2.96
C PHE A 100 -13.57 10.62 2.30
N ILE A 101 -13.87 10.42 1.02
CA ILE A 101 -13.55 9.16 0.32
C ILE A 101 -12.05 8.98 0.13
N LEU A 102 -11.31 10.08 -0.11
CA LEU A 102 -9.86 10.03 -0.26
C LEU A 102 -9.12 10.02 1.08
N ASN A 103 -9.85 10.06 2.19
CA ASN A 103 -9.30 10.14 3.56
C ASN A 103 -8.33 11.32 3.73
N ILE A 104 -8.69 12.49 3.20
CA ILE A 104 -7.92 13.74 3.32
C ILE A 104 -8.61 14.63 4.36
N GLU A 105 -7.99 14.78 5.51
CA GLU A 105 -8.54 15.56 6.62
C GLU A 105 -8.57 17.06 6.29
N ASP A 106 -7.47 17.60 5.73
CA ASP A 106 -7.40 19.00 5.33
C ASP A 106 -8.11 19.24 4.00
N THR A 107 -9.35 19.74 4.08
CA THR A 107 -10.17 20.08 2.92
C THR A 107 -9.57 21.20 2.05
N HIS A 108 -8.64 22.02 2.56
CA HIS A 108 -7.94 23.03 1.77
C HIS A 108 -7.06 22.39 0.68
N VAL A 109 -6.46 21.23 0.95
CA VAL A 109 -5.68 20.48 -0.03
C VAL A 109 -6.55 20.04 -1.20
N VAL A 110 -7.74 19.48 -0.91
CA VAL A 110 -8.72 19.10 -1.95
C VAL A 110 -9.21 20.31 -2.73
N ASN A 111 -9.52 21.41 -2.05
CA ASN A 111 -9.97 22.64 -2.68
C ASN A 111 -8.90 23.23 -3.62
N TYR A 112 -7.63 23.19 -3.22
CA TYR A 112 -6.52 23.63 -4.07
C TYR A 112 -6.43 22.78 -5.35
N SER A 113 -6.49 21.46 -5.21
CA SER A 113 -6.50 20.53 -6.35
C SER A 113 -7.71 20.78 -7.28
N LEU A 114 -8.90 21.00 -6.72
CA LEU A 114 -10.11 21.30 -7.51
C LEU A 114 -9.95 22.59 -8.32
N LYS A 115 -9.46 23.68 -7.71
CA LYS A 115 -9.20 24.94 -8.39
C LYS A 115 -8.16 24.76 -9.51
N LYS A 116 -7.11 23.99 -9.25
CA LYS A 116 -6.09 23.70 -10.25
C LYS A 116 -6.66 22.89 -11.43
N LEU A 117 -7.44 21.85 -11.15
CA LEU A 117 -8.09 21.04 -12.21
C LEU A 117 -9.08 21.87 -13.04
N GLN A 118 -9.78 22.83 -12.43
CA GLN A 118 -10.62 23.79 -13.15
C GLN A 118 -9.78 24.70 -14.03
N SER A 119 -8.67 25.25 -13.52
CA SER A 119 -7.78 26.12 -14.30
C SER A 119 -7.11 25.39 -15.48
N LEU A 120 -6.90 24.08 -15.35
CA LEU A 120 -6.43 23.21 -16.41
C LEU A 120 -7.53 22.82 -17.42
N GLY A 121 -8.78 23.22 -17.19
CA GLY A 121 -9.90 22.91 -18.06
C GLY A 121 -10.35 21.45 -18.04
N LEU A 122 -10.10 20.73 -16.93
CA LEU A 122 -10.41 19.30 -16.80
C LEU A 122 -11.70 19.04 -16.01
N VAL A 123 -12.10 20.01 -15.17
CA VAL A 123 -13.23 19.91 -14.24
C VAL A 123 -14.11 21.13 -14.39
N THR A 124 -15.41 20.91 -14.40
CA THR A 124 -16.44 21.95 -14.36
C THR A 124 -17.13 21.95 -13.02
N THR A 125 -17.80 23.07 -12.72
CA THR A 125 -18.61 23.23 -11.51
C THR A 125 -20.01 23.65 -11.85
N GLU A 126 -20.96 23.13 -11.07
CA GLU A 126 -22.33 23.60 -11.05
C GLU A 126 -22.68 24.05 -9.63
N ARG A 127 -23.39 25.16 -9.51
CA ARG A 127 -23.88 25.67 -8.22
C ARG A 127 -25.35 25.33 -8.06
N ARG A 128 -25.68 24.53 -7.05
CA ARG A 128 -27.07 24.21 -6.67
C ARG A 128 -27.36 24.74 -5.27
N GLY A 129 -27.99 25.88 -5.20
CA GLY A 129 -28.24 26.58 -3.95
C GLY A 129 -26.92 27.02 -3.28
N LYS A 130 -26.64 26.46 -2.10
CA LYS A 130 -25.40 26.73 -1.35
C LYS A 130 -24.25 25.77 -1.69
N GLU A 131 -24.52 24.72 -2.45
CA GLU A 131 -23.57 23.66 -2.78
C GLU A 131 -22.86 23.92 -4.10
N VAL A 132 -21.60 23.57 -4.16
CA VAL A 132 -20.79 23.51 -5.38
C VAL A 132 -20.53 22.05 -5.71
N LEU A 133 -20.92 21.65 -6.89
CA LEU A 133 -20.77 20.31 -7.42
C LEU A 133 -19.69 20.31 -8.49
N TYR A 134 -18.86 19.28 -8.51
CA TYR A 134 -17.73 19.13 -9.42
C TYR A 134 -17.95 17.91 -10.33
N SER A 135 -17.66 18.05 -11.61
CA SER A 135 -17.69 16.98 -12.60
C SER A 135 -16.54 17.12 -13.58
N THR A 136 -16.05 16.01 -14.13
CA THR A 136 -15.12 16.05 -15.26
C THR A 136 -15.86 16.45 -16.52
N ASN A 137 -15.24 17.29 -17.34
CA ASN A 137 -15.66 17.55 -18.71
C ASN A 137 -15.01 16.51 -19.66
N GLU A 138 -15.24 16.65 -20.95
CA GLU A 138 -14.70 15.74 -21.98
C GLU A 138 -13.18 15.65 -21.92
N ALA A 139 -12.46 16.75 -21.79
CA ALA A 139 -11.01 16.78 -21.68
C ALA A 139 -10.50 16.04 -20.42
N GLY A 140 -11.20 16.18 -19.28
CA GLY A 140 -10.89 15.44 -18.06
C GLY A 140 -11.15 13.94 -18.19
N GLN A 141 -12.24 13.55 -18.86
CA GLN A 141 -12.57 12.16 -19.15
C GLN A 141 -11.53 11.52 -20.07
N ASP A 142 -11.17 12.20 -21.15
CA ASP A 142 -10.14 11.74 -22.09
C ASP A 142 -8.77 11.57 -21.44
N LEU A 143 -8.41 12.49 -20.55
CA LEU A 143 -7.16 12.37 -19.79
C LEU A 143 -7.18 11.15 -18.87
N CYS A 144 -8.30 10.89 -18.18
CA CYS A 144 -8.46 9.70 -17.35
C CYS A 144 -8.41 8.42 -18.20
N GLN A 145 -8.96 8.43 -19.41
CA GLN A 145 -8.92 7.30 -20.32
C GLN A 145 -7.49 6.99 -20.79
N ARG A 146 -6.73 8.00 -21.21
CA ARG A 146 -5.32 7.83 -21.58
C ARG A 146 -4.47 7.33 -20.40
N TYR A 147 -4.74 7.83 -19.18
CA TYR A 147 -4.09 7.32 -17.99
C TYR A 147 -4.39 5.82 -17.77
N HIS A 148 -5.64 5.42 -17.94
CA HIS A 148 -6.05 4.02 -17.84
C HIS A 148 -5.30 3.13 -18.85
N GLU A 149 -5.22 3.53 -20.12
CA GLU A 149 -4.52 2.79 -21.16
C GLU A 149 -3.03 2.59 -20.84
N ILE A 150 -2.35 3.64 -20.39
CA ILE A 150 -0.94 3.56 -19.95
C ILE A 150 -0.80 2.63 -18.74
N ARG A 151 -1.74 2.70 -17.80
CA ARG A 151 -1.75 1.83 -16.62
C ARG A 151 -1.92 0.36 -17.02
N GLU A 152 -2.85 0.04 -17.91
CA GLU A 152 -3.04 -1.31 -18.43
C GLU A 152 -1.77 -1.83 -19.13
N GLN A 153 -1.18 -1.01 -19.98
CA GLN A 153 0.00 -1.39 -20.74
C GLN A 153 1.25 -1.62 -19.87
N LEU A 154 1.51 -0.75 -18.89
CA LEU A 154 2.79 -0.74 -18.18
C LEU A 154 2.75 -1.40 -16.81
N LEU A 155 1.60 -1.39 -16.12
CA LEU A 155 1.48 -1.91 -14.76
C LEU A 155 0.67 -3.19 -14.71
N VAL A 156 -0.55 -3.19 -15.25
CA VAL A 156 -1.45 -4.34 -15.13
C VAL A 156 -0.89 -5.53 -15.90
N SER A 157 -0.34 -5.32 -17.10
CA SER A 157 0.30 -6.38 -17.89
C SER A 157 1.47 -7.07 -17.16
N SER A 158 2.11 -6.38 -16.20
CA SER A 158 3.20 -6.94 -15.40
C SER A 158 2.71 -7.69 -14.16
N LEU A 159 1.45 -7.50 -13.76
CA LEU A 159 0.83 -8.13 -12.59
C LEU A 159 -0.08 -9.31 -12.95
N THR A 160 -0.54 -9.40 -14.20
CA THR A 160 -1.48 -10.44 -14.63
C THR A 160 -0.76 -11.69 -15.10
N GLY A 161 -0.32 -12.52 -14.13
CA GLY A 161 0.26 -13.83 -14.42
C GLY A 161 -0.67 -15.00 -14.12
N ASP A 162 -1.50 -14.91 -13.07
CA ASP A 162 -2.37 -16.02 -12.64
C ASP A 162 -3.55 -15.49 -11.81
N ASN A 163 -4.69 -16.24 -11.81
CA ASN A 163 -5.89 -15.89 -11.03
C ASN A 163 -5.64 -15.79 -9.52
N THR A 164 -4.58 -16.39 -9.01
CA THR A 164 -4.16 -16.34 -7.61
C THR A 164 -3.78 -14.92 -7.18
N GLU A 165 -3.08 -14.18 -8.04
CA GLU A 165 -2.64 -12.80 -7.76
C GLU A 165 -3.81 -11.81 -7.58
N SER A 166 -4.91 -12.03 -8.31
CA SER A 166 -6.12 -11.19 -8.18
C SER A 166 -6.77 -11.34 -6.81
N TYR A 167 -6.85 -12.55 -6.28
CA TYR A 167 -7.41 -12.82 -4.95
C TYR A 167 -6.55 -12.23 -3.83
N GLU A 168 -5.24 -12.37 -3.94
CA GLU A 168 -4.29 -11.81 -2.97
C GLU A 168 -4.37 -10.26 -2.93
N LEU A 169 -4.51 -9.61 -4.08
CA LEU A 169 -4.68 -8.16 -4.16
C LEU A 169 -5.99 -7.69 -3.54
N GLU A 170 -7.08 -8.44 -3.70
CA GLU A 170 -8.36 -8.13 -3.08
C GLU A 170 -8.31 -8.25 -1.55
N GLU A 171 -7.69 -9.31 -1.03
CA GLU A 171 -7.48 -9.49 0.40
C GLU A 171 -6.60 -8.39 0.99
N LEU A 172 -5.50 -8.05 0.31
CA LEU A 172 -4.61 -6.96 0.72
C LEU A 172 -5.36 -5.62 0.74
N ALA A 173 -6.15 -5.33 -0.28
CA ALA A 173 -6.96 -4.11 -0.35
C ALA A 173 -7.99 -4.05 0.79
N ARG A 174 -8.60 -5.18 1.16
CA ARG A 174 -9.51 -5.28 2.30
C ARG A 174 -8.77 -5.03 3.61
N PHE A 175 -7.61 -5.65 3.78
CA PHE A 175 -6.77 -5.48 4.97
C PHE A 175 -6.33 -4.01 5.15
N LEU A 176 -5.87 -3.35 4.09
CA LEU A 176 -5.49 -1.94 4.12
C LEU A 176 -6.65 -1.02 4.55
N ARG A 177 -7.88 -1.30 4.11
CA ARG A 177 -9.07 -0.54 4.56
C ARG A 177 -9.35 -0.72 6.05
N VAL A 178 -9.23 -1.94 6.58
CA VAL A 178 -9.37 -2.21 8.02
C VAL A 178 -8.29 -1.48 8.82
N LEU A 179 -7.06 -1.55 8.34
CA LEU A 179 -5.91 -0.93 8.98
C LEU A 179 -6.02 0.60 9.00
N SER A 180 -6.53 1.20 7.92
CA SER A 180 -6.84 2.63 7.87
C SER A 180 -7.77 3.04 9.02
N GLY A 181 -8.84 2.27 9.27
CA GLY A 181 -9.75 2.53 10.39
C GLY A 181 -9.07 2.41 11.78
N LEU A 182 -8.14 1.48 11.94
CA LEU A 182 -7.38 1.33 13.18
C LEU A 182 -6.44 2.51 13.42
N TYR A 183 -5.74 2.99 12.38
CA TYR A 183 -4.89 4.19 12.49
C TYR A 183 -5.70 5.44 12.80
N GLU A 184 -6.86 5.62 12.18
CA GLU A 184 -7.77 6.72 12.49
C GLU A 184 -8.23 6.71 13.96
N GLN A 185 -8.56 5.53 14.48
CA GLN A 185 -8.93 5.38 15.90
C GLN A 185 -7.74 5.70 16.81
N ALA A 186 -6.55 5.20 16.48
CA ALA A 186 -5.35 5.48 17.25
C ALA A 186 -4.99 6.97 17.25
N ALA A 187 -5.10 7.63 16.10
CA ALA A 187 -4.87 9.08 15.97
C ALA A 187 -5.82 9.89 16.86
N ARG A 188 -7.13 9.58 16.83
CA ARG A 188 -8.10 10.21 17.72
C ARG A 188 -7.80 10.00 19.20
N SER A 189 -7.37 8.79 19.58
CA SER A 189 -6.98 8.49 20.96
C SER A 189 -5.74 9.27 21.39
N ALA A 190 -4.74 9.37 20.51
CA ALA A 190 -3.52 10.13 20.77
C ALA A 190 -3.79 11.63 20.98
N THR A 191 -4.79 12.20 20.29
CA THR A 191 -5.19 13.60 20.48
C THR A 191 -5.79 13.87 21.86
N SER A 192 -6.25 12.83 22.55
CA SER A 192 -6.89 12.91 23.88
C SER A 192 -5.93 12.61 25.02
N MET A 193 -4.66 12.31 24.75
CA MET A 193 -3.60 12.05 25.76
C MET A 193 -2.90 13.33 26.17
#